data_40c5f0b18390f4608b4130ea4d76fbc3
#
_entry.id   40c5f0b18390f4608b4130ea4d76fbc3
#
_cell.length_a   1.000
_cell.length_b   1.000
_cell.length_c   1.000
_cell.angle_alpha   90.00
_cell.angle_beta   90.00
_cell.angle_gamma   90.00
#
_symmetry.space_group_name_H-M   'P 1'
#
loop_
_entity.id
_entity.type
_entity.pdbx_description
1 polymer ?
#
loop_
_entity_poly.entity_id
_entity_poly.type
_entity_poly.pdbx_seq_one_letter_code
_entity_poly.pdbx_strand_id
1 'polypeptide(L)'
;KTSITFGNGERGARLPTGQENIKSIYRSGIGKPGNVKADQISLLATRPLGVKAVINPIRASGGADREGRDQARKNVPLALMALDRLVSTPDYADFTRTFAGIGKAAAVRLTDGRKQLVQVTIAGAEDIPIEVTSDLYRNLLDALHRHGDPYLPIQIKVRERLALVISAKVGVHPDYLWESLEPKIRAAVLDAFSFEKLELGDDLFLADAIRVIQGVPGVTYVDVD
;
A
#
# COMPACT_ATOMS: atom_id res chain seq x y z
N LYS A 1 -15.00 -3.51 18.97
CA LYS A 1 -14.53 -2.35 19.78
C LYS A 1 -13.02 -2.22 19.56
N THR A 2 -12.55 -1.04 19.19
CA THR A 2 -11.13 -0.73 19.13
C THR A 2 -10.76 -0.01 20.43
N SER A 3 -9.72 -0.45 21.10
CA SER A 3 -9.19 0.17 22.32
C SER A 3 -7.71 0.50 22.12
N ILE A 4 -7.29 1.61 22.71
CA ILE A 4 -5.87 2.01 22.76
C ILE A 4 -5.43 1.88 24.20
N THR A 5 -4.36 1.12 24.44
CA THR A 5 -3.77 0.95 25.76
C THR A 5 -2.45 1.73 25.81
N PHE A 6 -2.31 2.55 26.83
CA PHE A 6 -1.11 3.34 27.06
C PHE A 6 -0.23 2.69 28.13
N GLY A 7 1.04 3.12 28.15
CA GLY A 7 1.98 2.63 29.14
C GLY A 7 1.68 3.13 30.56
N ASN A 8 2.25 2.44 31.56
CA ASN A 8 2.09 2.74 32.99
C ASN A 8 3.26 3.54 33.58
N GLY A 9 4.26 3.90 32.77
CA GLY A 9 5.50 4.54 33.19
C GLY A 9 6.67 3.59 33.42
N GLU A 10 6.41 2.28 33.51
CA GLU A 10 7.45 1.22 33.61
C GLU A 10 7.61 0.50 32.26
N ARG A 11 6.48 0.22 31.60
CA ARG A 11 6.44 -0.44 30.29
C ARG A 11 5.75 0.46 29.25
N GLY A 12 6.41 1.55 28.92
CA GLY A 12 5.93 2.57 27.99
C GLY A 12 5.52 3.86 28.69
N ALA A 13 5.47 4.96 27.94
CA ALA A 13 5.15 6.28 28.44
C ALA A 13 3.76 6.32 29.08
N ARG A 14 3.68 6.90 30.29
CA ARG A 14 2.43 7.19 30.98
C ARG A 14 1.79 8.44 30.36
N LEU A 15 0.47 8.45 30.30
CA LEU A 15 -0.24 9.62 29.85
C LEU A 15 0.01 10.82 30.75
N PRO A 16 0.13 12.04 30.20
CA PRO A 16 0.22 13.26 31.00
C PRO A 16 -1.07 13.47 31.79
N THR A 17 -0.94 14.01 33.00
CA THR A 17 -2.08 14.38 33.84
C THR A 17 -2.75 15.65 33.33
N GLY A 18 -4.07 15.71 33.36
CA GLY A 18 -4.88 16.86 32.94
C GLY A 18 -6.17 16.46 32.24
N GLN A 19 -7.03 17.43 32.00
CA GLN A 19 -8.29 17.23 31.26
C GLN A 19 -8.03 17.41 29.77
N GLU A 20 -8.64 16.54 28.94
CA GLU A 20 -8.58 16.59 27.47
C GLU A 20 -7.15 16.65 26.86
N ASN A 21 -6.16 16.10 27.55
CA ASN A 21 -4.76 16.10 27.11
C ASN A 21 -4.48 15.17 25.93
N ILE A 22 -5.43 14.28 25.63
CA ILE A 22 -5.28 13.28 24.59
C ILE A 22 -6.35 13.54 23.56
N LYS A 23 -5.89 13.85 22.35
CA LYS A 23 -6.75 13.99 21.18
C LYS A 23 -6.38 12.87 20.21
N SER A 24 -7.38 12.17 19.69
CA SER A 24 -7.17 11.19 18.63
C SER A 24 -8.06 11.49 17.45
N ILE A 25 -7.49 11.41 16.26
CA ILE A 25 -8.24 11.45 15.01
C ILE A 25 -8.29 10.02 14.49
N TYR A 26 -9.48 9.51 14.26
CA TYR A 26 -9.64 8.16 13.74
C TYR A 26 -10.67 8.14 12.60
N ARG A 27 -10.55 7.16 11.75
CA ARG A 27 -11.50 6.93 10.66
C ARG A 27 -12.38 5.74 11.03
N SER A 28 -13.67 5.87 10.76
CA SER A 28 -14.64 4.79 10.89
C SER A 28 -15.22 4.52 9.50
N GLY A 29 -15.18 3.27 9.07
CA GLY A 29 -15.67 2.86 7.77
C GLY A 29 -15.80 1.34 7.71
N ILE A 30 -16.28 0.84 6.56
CA ILE A 30 -16.43 -0.59 6.30
C ILE A 30 -15.15 -1.23 5.73
N GLY A 31 -14.10 -0.43 5.54
CA GLY A 31 -12.83 -0.90 5.00
C GLY A 31 -12.86 -1.21 3.51
N LYS A 32 -12.13 -2.24 3.11
CA LYS A 32 -12.00 -2.72 1.72
C LYS A 32 -13.33 -2.99 0.98
N PRO A 33 -14.39 -3.54 1.63
CA PRO A 33 -15.70 -3.71 0.98
C PRO A 33 -16.33 -2.41 0.49
N GLY A 34 -15.90 -1.24 0.99
CA GLY A 34 -16.34 0.07 0.52
C GLY A 34 -15.83 0.43 -0.88
N ASN A 35 -14.84 -0.27 -1.42
CA ASN A 35 -14.30 -0.05 -2.76
C ASN A 35 -15.18 -0.75 -3.83
N VAL A 36 -16.41 -0.29 -3.96
CA VAL A 36 -17.35 -0.82 -4.96
C VAL A 36 -16.91 -0.51 -6.39
N LYS A 37 -17.24 -1.41 -7.32
CA LYS A 37 -16.96 -1.21 -8.75
C LYS A 37 -17.88 -0.13 -9.33
N ALA A 38 -17.52 0.41 -10.51
CA ALA A 38 -18.42 1.25 -11.29
C ALA A 38 -19.76 0.51 -11.53
N ASP A 39 -20.83 1.27 -11.56
CA ASP A 39 -22.23 0.82 -11.77
C ASP A 39 -22.74 -0.22 -10.75
N GLN A 40 -22.03 -0.43 -9.65
CA GLN A 40 -22.44 -1.40 -8.62
C GLN A 40 -23.48 -0.82 -7.66
N ILE A 41 -23.54 0.49 -7.46
CA ILE A 41 -24.54 1.16 -6.65
C ILE A 41 -25.70 1.54 -7.54
N SER A 42 -26.81 0.79 -7.47
CA SER A 42 -27.99 0.99 -8.29
C SER A 42 -29.29 1.18 -7.51
N LEU A 43 -29.24 1.08 -6.18
CA LEU A 43 -30.40 1.16 -5.31
C LEU A 43 -30.30 2.32 -4.34
N LEU A 44 -31.41 3.04 -4.15
CA LEU A 44 -31.58 4.05 -3.11
C LEU A 44 -32.29 3.44 -1.90
N ALA A 45 -31.79 3.70 -0.70
CA ALA A 45 -32.46 3.29 0.53
C ALA A 45 -33.80 4.03 0.72
N THR A 46 -33.85 5.30 0.32
CA THR A 46 -35.05 6.12 0.27
C THR A 46 -35.26 6.56 -1.18
N ARG A 47 -36.49 6.50 -1.68
CA ARG A 47 -36.82 6.98 -3.03
C ARG A 47 -37.44 8.38 -2.98
N PRO A 48 -36.66 9.46 -3.08
CA PRO A 48 -37.19 10.81 -3.17
C PRO A 48 -38.04 10.95 -4.45
N LEU A 49 -39.10 11.77 -4.37
CA LEU A 49 -39.91 12.07 -5.55
C LEU A 49 -39.05 12.67 -6.67
N GLY A 50 -39.20 12.13 -7.88
CA GLY A 50 -38.47 12.58 -9.08
C GLY A 50 -37.18 11.84 -9.38
N VAL A 51 -36.64 10.99 -8.48
CA VAL A 51 -35.46 10.17 -8.75
C VAL A 51 -35.89 8.80 -9.28
N LYS A 52 -35.44 8.47 -10.50
CA LYS A 52 -35.74 7.19 -11.15
C LYS A 52 -34.67 6.12 -10.89
N ALA A 53 -33.40 6.51 -10.92
CA ALA A 53 -32.27 5.61 -10.75
C ALA A 53 -31.04 6.37 -10.25
N VAL A 54 -30.07 5.67 -9.69
CA VAL A 54 -28.74 6.16 -9.32
C VAL A 54 -27.69 5.19 -9.80
N ILE A 55 -26.54 5.71 -10.15
CA ILE A 55 -25.35 4.92 -10.46
C ILE A 55 -24.12 5.61 -9.86
N ASN A 56 -23.10 4.82 -9.57
CA ASN A 56 -21.75 5.35 -9.36
C ASN A 56 -20.95 5.15 -10.66
N PRO A 57 -20.65 6.22 -11.42
CA PRO A 57 -20.03 6.10 -12.74
C PRO A 57 -18.59 5.61 -12.69
N ILE A 58 -17.91 5.81 -11.58
CA ILE A 58 -16.53 5.38 -11.37
C ILE A 58 -16.43 4.46 -10.16
N ARG A 59 -15.37 3.65 -10.14
CA ARG A 59 -15.05 2.79 -9.01
C ARG A 59 -14.71 3.65 -7.78
N ALA A 60 -15.21 3.24 -6.62
CA ALA A 60 -14.76 3.79 -5.35
C ALA A 60 -13.34 3.30 -5.00
N SER A 61 -12.52 4.18 -4.42
CA SER A 61 -11.15 3.90 -3.98
C SER A 61 -10.89 4.55 -2.61
N GLY A 62 -9.80 4.18 -1.96
CA GLY A 62 -9.39 4.75 -0.67
C GLY A 62 -9.89 3.99 0.56
N GLY A 63 -10.72 2.95 0.38
CA GLY A 63 -11.06 2.04 1.46
C GLY A 63 -9.92 1.03 1.70
N ALA A 64 -9.45 0.96 2.93
CA ALA A 64 -8.46 -0.03 3.36
C ALA A 64 -8.91 -0.67 4.66
N ASP A 65 -8.54 -1.92 4.87
CA ASP A 65 -8.77 -2.60 6.12
C ASP A 65 -7.79 -2.10 7.19
N ARG A 66 -7.98 -2.56 8.42
CA ARG A 66 -7.11 -2.19 9.52
C ARG A 66 -5.68 -2.69 9.25
N GLU A 67 -4.71 -1.79 9.40
CA GLU A 67 -3.30 -2.13 9.30
C GLU A 67 -2.89 -3.26 10.27
N GLY A 68 -2.09 -4.18 9.77
CA GLY A 68 -1.42 -5.16 10.58
C GLY A 68 -0.33 -4.54 11.46
N ARG A 69 0.12 -5.27 12.49
CA ARG A 69 1.13 -4.79 13.44
C ARG A 69 2.43 -4.33 12.76
N ASP A 70 2.91 -5.08 11.80
CA ASP A 70 4.20 -4.81 11.16
C ASP A 70 4.09 -3.66 10.15
N GLN A 71 2.95 -3.51 9.49
CA GLN A 71 2.63 -2.36 8.65
C GLN A 71 2.50 -1.08 9.49
N ALA A 72 1.80 -1.15 10.63
CA ALA A 72 1.70 -0.03 11.56
C ALA A 72 3.07 0.42 12.08
N ARG A 73 3.99 -0.51 12.38
CA ARG A 73 5.38 -0.19 12.77
C ARG A 73 6.15 0.56 11.70
N LYS A 74 5.92 0.26 10.42
CA LYS A 74 6.53 0.97 9.30
C LYS A 74 5.91 2.38 9.11
N ASN A 75 4.61 2.51 9.34
CA ASN A 75 3.86 3.73 9.02
C ASN A 75 3.84 4.76 10.18
N VAL A 76 3.93 4.34 11.44
CA VAL A 76 3.91 5.25 12.60
C VAL A 76 5.01 6.34 12.54
N PRO A 77 6.25 6.06 12.14
CA PRO A 77 7.27 7.09 12.01
C PRO A 77 7.02 8.08 10.87
N LEU A 78 6.27 7.70 9.84
CA LEU A 78 6.08 8.52 8.64
C LEU A 78 5.41 9.86 8.94
N ALA A 79 4.45 9.89 9.87
CA ALA A 79 3.78 11.12 10.28
C ALA A 79 4.74 12.13 10.94
N LEU A 80 5.77 11.63 11.65
CA LEU A 80 6.83 12.45 12.23
C LEU A 80 7.89 12.85 11.20
N MET A 81 8.20 11.97 10.27
CA MET A 81 9.18 12.22 9.21
C MET A 81 8.68 13.21 8.17
N ALA A 82 7.41 13.13 7.82
CA ALA A 82 6.81 14.01 6.82
C ALA A 82 6.62 15.46 7.30
N LEU A 83 6.60 15.75 8.61
CA LEU A 83 6.57 17.08 9.27
C LEU A 83 5.72 18.17 8.56
N ASP A 84 4.68 17.80 7.85
CA ASP A 84 3.80 18.68 7.05
C ASP A 84 4.55 19.61 6.06
N ARG A 85 5.82 19.30 5.72
CA ARG A 85 6.63 20.08 4.80
C ARG A 85 7.48 19.18 3.91
N LEU A 86 7.29 19.33 2.59
CA LEU A 86 7.97 18.54 1.58
C LEU A 86 9.18 19.32 1.04
N VAL A 87 10.37 18.91 1.41
CA VAL A 87 11.64 19.54 1.03
C VAL A 87 12.49 18.61 0.19
N SER A 88 12.67 17.39 0.67
CA SER A 88 13.45 16.35 -0.01
C SER A 88 12.57 15.41 -0.82
N THR A 89 13.16 14.74 -1.79
CA THR A 89 12.42 13.74 -2.61
C THR A 89 11.80 12.63 -1.74
N PRO A 90 12.48 12.06 -0.73
CA PRO A 90 11.85 11.11 0.18
C PRO A 90 10.63 11.66 0.93
N ASP A 91 10.60 12.94 1.29
CA ASP A 91 9.46 13.53 2.01
C ASP A 91 8.17 13.41 1.20
N TYR A 92 8.26 13.54 -0.14
CA TYR A 92 7.10 13.36 -1.02
C TYR A 92 6.57 11.92 -0.98
N ALA A 93 7.45 10.93 -0.93
CA ALA A 93 7.04 9.52 -0.81
C ALA A 93 6.43 9.25 0.56
N ASP A 94 7.08 9.69 1.64
CA ASP A 94 6.63 9.46 3.02
C ASP A 94 5.30 10.16 3.31
N PHE A 95 5.15 11.41 2.88
CA PHE A 95 3.88 12.13 2.97
C PHE A 95 2.77 11.39 2.21
N THR A 96 3.06 10.95 0.98
CA THR A 96 2.10 10.23 0.15
C THR A 96 1.64 8.92 0.83
N ARG A 97 2.55 8.20 1.50
CA ARG A 97 2.22 6.98 2.25
C ARG A 97 1.27 7.24 3.43
N THR A 98 1.27 8.45 3.99
CA THR A 98 0.30 8.79 5.05
C THR A 98 -1.12 9.00 4.54
N PHE A 99 -1.28 9.16 3.23
CA PHE A 99 -2.59 9.37 2.61
C PHE A 99 -3.41 8.09 2.64
N ALA A 100 -4.67 8.22 3.09
CA ALA A 100 -5.56 7.06 3.14
C ALA A 100 -5.85 6.51 1.76
N GLY A 101 -5.75 5.20 1.62
CA GLY A 101 -5.94 4.50 0.35
C GLY A 101 -4.65 4.34 -0.45
N ILE A 102 -3.54 4.94 -0.03
CA ILE A 102 -2.21 4.68 -0.58
C ILE A 102 -1.54 3.60 0.27
N GLY A 103 -1.10 2.53 -0.37
CA GLY A 103 -0.36 1.46 0.29
C GLY A 103 1.14 1.63 0.16
N LYS A 104 1.60 2.10 -1.01
CA LYS A 104 3.01 2.34 -1.28
C LYS A 104 3.19 3.57 -2.15
N ALA A 105 4.31 4.27 -1.93
CA ALA A 105 4.70 5.41 -2.73
C ALA A 105 6.23 5.45 -2.86
N ALA A 106 6.69 5.84 -4.04
CA ALA A 106 8.08 6.13 -4.34
C ALA A 106 8.17 7.48 -5.06
N ALA A 107 9.16 8.28 -4.73
CA ALA A 107 9.37 9.56 -5.37
C ALA A 107 10.77 9.64 -5.97
N VAL A 108 10.85 10.19 -7.16
CA VAL A 108 12.11 10.42 -7.86
C VAL A 108 12.13 11.82 -8.45
N ARG A 109 13.31 12.44 -8.45
CA ARG A 109 13.50 13.72 -9.12
C ARG A 109 13.96 13.44 -10.55
N LEU A 110 13.18 13.92 -11.50
CA LEU A 110 13.47 13.81 -12.93
C LEU A 110 13.87 15.17 -13.49
N THR A 111 14.61 15.16 -14.58
CA THR A 111 14.95 16.37 -15.34
C THR A 111 14.81 16.10 -16.83
N ASP A 112 14.27 17.07 -17.54
CA ASP A 112 14.22 17.07 -19.01
C ASP A 112 15.39 17.89 -19.61
N GLY A 113 16.39 18.23 -18.78
CA GLY A 113 17.52 19.08 -19.13
C GLY A 113 17.24 20.59 -18.99
N ARG A 114 15.99 21.00 -18.84
CA ARG A 114 15.58 22.40 -18.65
C ARG A 114 14.85 22.63 -17.34
N LYS A 115 13.98 21.68 -16.96
CA LYS A 115 13.19 21.75 -15.74
C LYS A 115 13.38 20.48 -14.92
N GLN A 116 13.34 20.66 -13.63
CA GLN A 116 13.26 19.54 -12.68
C GLN A 116 11.80 19.33 -12.30
N LEU A 117 11.41 18.09 -12.11
CA LEU A 117 10.10 17.71 -11.58
C LEU A 117 10.26 16.58 -10.56
N VAL A 118 9.35 16.48 -9.64
CA VAL A 118 9.22 15.30 -8.77
C VAL A 118 8.11 14.42 -9.32
N GLN A 119 8.48 13.19 -9.68
CA GLN A 119 7.50 12.15 -10.01
C GLN A 119 7.25 11.31 -8.77
N VAL A 120 5.99 11.22 -8.36
CA VAL A 120 5.53 10.36 -7.26
C VAL A 120 4.77 9.19 -7.86
N THR A 121 5.31 7.99 -7.72
CA THR A 121 4.63 6.76 -8.14
C THR A 121 3.85 6.21 -6.96
N ILE A 122 2.57 5.91 -7.16
CA ILE A 122 1.67 5.45 -6.12
C ILE A 122 1.09 4.07 -6.41
N ALA A 123 0.87 3.30 -5.37
CA ALA A 123 0.10 2.06 -5.40
C ALA A 123 -0.99 2.13 -4.32
N GLY A 124 -2.18 1.63 -4.63
CA GLY A 124 -3.28 1.58 -3.68
C GLY A 124 -2.99 0.62 -2.53
N ALA A 125 -3.61 0.89 -1.39
CA ALA A 125 -3.58 -0.02 -0.24
C ALA A 125 -4.08 -1.40 -0.66
N GLU A 126 -3.42 -2.46 -0.21
CA GLU A 126 -3.74 -3.85 -0.55
C GLU A 126 -3.85 -4.09 -2.07
N ASP A 127 -3.02 -3.41 -2.84
CA ASP A 127 -2.99 -3.54 -4.30
C ASP A 127 -4.26 -3.09 -5.06
N ILE A 128 -5.15 -2.32 -4.41
CA ILE A 128 -6.38 -1.81 -5.02
C ILE A 128 -6.03 -0.80 -6.12
N PRO A 129 -6.59 -0.93 -7.34
CA PRO A 129 -6.35 0.03 -8.41
C PRO A 129 -6.82 1.43 -8.05
N ILE A 130 -6.02 2.44 -8.37
CA ILE A 130 -6.35 3.86 -8.22
C ILE A 130 -6.66 4.43 -9.59
N GLU A 131 -7.84 5.03 -9.72
CA GLU A 131 -8.22 5.76 -10.93
C GLU A 131 -7.68 7.20 -10.87
N VAL A 132 -7.09 7.67 -11.96
CA VAL A 132 -6.56 9.06 -12.06
C VAL A 132 -7.65 10.12 -11.95
N THR A 133 -8.90 9.75 -12.21
CA THR A 133 -10.08 10.60 -12.07
C THR A 133 -10.70 10.58 -10.67
N SER A 134 -10.17 9.74 -9.77
CA SER A 134 -10.71 9.58 -8.40
C SER A 134 -10.44 10.80 -7.53
N ASP A 135 -11.30 11.00 -6.54
CA ASP A 135 -11.10 12.05 -5.52
C ASP A 135 -9.81 11.84 -4.73
N LEU A 136 -9.43 10.57 -4.49
CA LEU A 136 -8.16 10.23 -3.85
C LEU A 136 -6.97 10.82 -4.61
N TYR A 137 -6.94 10.62 -5.94
CA TYR A 137 -5.86 11.12 -6.78
C TYR A 137 -5.81 12.65 -6.77
N ARG A 138 -6.97 13.32 -6.93
CA ARG A 138 -7.08 14.79 -6.91
C ARG A 138 -6.67 15.38 -5.57
N ASN A 139 -7.20 14.83 -4.47
CA ASN A 139 -6.89 15.30 -3.12
C ASN A 139 -5.42 15.12 -2.76
N LEU A 140 -4.80 14.02 -3.21
CA LEU A 140 -3.38 13.80 -3.03
C LEU A 140 -2.55 14.84 -3.79
N LEU A 141 -2.89 15.10 -5.05
CA LEU A 141 -2.20 16.09 -5.88
C LEU A 141 -2.29 17.49 -5.25
N ASP A 142 -3.48 17.89 -4.80
CA ASP A 142 -3.71 19.17 -4.13
C ASP A 142 -2.92 19.28 -2.81
N ALA A 143 -2.84 18.19 -2.06
CA ALA A 143 -2.08 18.15 -0.82
C ALA A 143 -0.57 18.26 -1.07
N LEU A 144 -0.04 17.55 -2.07
CA LEU A 144 1.38 17.64 -2.45
C LEU A 144 1.77 19.06 -2.90
N HIS A 145 0.91 19.73 -3.68
CA HIS A 145 1.15 21.13 -4.07
C HIS A 145 1.07 22.10 -2.87
N ARG A 146 0.18 21.84 -1.93
CA ARG A 146 0.00 22.71 -0.74
C ARG A 146 1.17 22.65 0.21
N HIS A 147 1.76 21.46 0.40
CA HIS A 147 2.84 21.22 1.36
C HIS A 147 4.22 21.21 0.73
N GLY A 148 4.31 21.13 -0.61
CA GLY A 148 5.54 21.11 -1.39
C GLY A 148 6.00 22.50 -1.85
N ASP A 149 7.06 22.49 -2.66
CA ASP A 149 7.56 23.71 -3.31
C ASP A 149 6.61 24.12 -4.46
N PRO A 150 6.01 25.33 -4.41
CA PRO A 150 5.09 25.81 -5.45
C PRO A 150 5.73 25.92 -6.85
N TYR A 151 7.05 26.03 -6.92
CA TYR A 151 7.79 26.17 -8.17
C TYR A 151 8.30 24.85 -8.74
N LEU A 152 8.20 23.77 -7.98
CA LEU A 152 8.62 22.45 -8.39
C LEU A 152 7.43 21.68 -8.97
N PRO A 153 7.41 21.37 -10.28
CA PRO A 153 6.34 20.58 -10.85
C PRO A 153 6.28 19.18 -10.21
N ILE A 154 5.07 18.75 -9.89
CA ILE A 154 4.81 17.43 -9.31
C ILE A 154 3.98 16.63 -10.31
N GLN A 155 4.39 15.40 -10.56
CA GLN A 155 3.64 14.44 -11.37
C GLN A 155 3.35 13.20 -10.57
N ILE A 156 2.08 12.85 -10.42
CA ILE A 156 1.68 11.57 -9.84
C ILE A 156 1.50 10.57 -10.96
N LYS A 157 2.07 9.38 -10.79
CA LYS A 157 1.83 8.21 -11.65
C LYS A 157 1.32 7.05 -10.82
N VAL A 158 0.34 6.36 -11.35
CA VAL A 158 -0.08 5.07 -10.79
C VAL A 158 0.92 4.02 -11.27
N ARG A 159 1.31 3.13 -10.38
CA ARG A 159 2.27 2.06 -10.69
C ARG A 159 1.85 1.24 -11.90
N GLU A 160 2.81 0.76 -12.64
CA GLU A 160 2.64 -0.27 -13.64
C GLU A 160 2.86 -1.64 -13.00
N ARG A 161 2.13 -2.64 -13.47
CA ARG A 161 2.30 -4.03 -13.03
C ARG A 161 3.11 -4.77 -14.08
N LEU A 162 4.19 -5.38 -13.63
CA LEU A 162 4.95 -6.31 -14.45
C LEU A 162 4.58 -7.74 -14.06
N ALA A 163 4.31 -8.57 -15.06
CA ALA A 163 4.07 -9.99 -14.82
C ALA A 163 5.43 -10.68 -14.57
N LEU A 164 5.56 -11.34 -13.43
CA LEU A 164 6.69 -12.20 -13.12
C LEU A 164 6.32 -13.64 -13.47
N VAL A 165 7.06 -14.23 -14.38
CA VAL A 165 6.93 -15.65 -14.75
C VAL A 165 8.17 -16.36 -14.26
N ILE A 166 7.99 -17.34 -13.38
CA ILE A 166 9.08 -18.16 -12.83
C ILE A 166 8.89 -19.58 -13.36
N SER A 167 9.89 -20.10 -14.05
CA SER A 167 9.98 -21.49 -14.45
C SER A 167 11.09 -22.16 -13.66
N ALA A 168 10.77 -23.23 -12.95
CA ALA A 168 11.71 -23.89 -12.08
C ALA A 168 11.64 -25.41 -12.20
N LYS A 169 12.81 -26.05 -12.28
CA LYS A 169 12.96 -27.50 -12.07
C LYS A 169 13.35 -27.75 -10.62
N VAL A 170 12.54 -28.53 -9.93
CA VAL A 170 12.71 -28.77 -8.51
C VAL A 170 13.01 -30.26 -8.26
N GLY A 171 14.13 -30.53 -7.61
CA GLY A 171 14.44 -31.87 -7.10
C GLY A 171 13.74 -32.11 -5.77
N VAL A 172 13.03 -33.22 -5.65
CA VAL A 172 12.26 -33.59 -4.46
C VAL A 172 13.03 -34.65 -3.68
N HIS A 173 13.10 -34.50 -2.36
CA HIS A 173 13.69 -35.50 -1.48
C HIS A 173 12.81 -36.77 -1.45
N PRO A 174 13.38 -38.00 -1.42
CA PRO A 174 12.63 -39.25 -1.49
C PRO A 174 11.51 -39.43 -0.44
N ASP A 175 11.64 -38.77 0.70
CA ASP A 175 10.65 -38.83 1.79
C ASP A 175 9.43 -37.92 1.57
N TYR A 176 9.41 -37.16 0.47
CA TYR A 176 8.35 -36.20 0.16
C TYR A 176 7.65 -36.54 -1.16
N LEU A 177 6.35 -36.28 -1.21
CA LEU A 177 5.57 -36.39 -2.46
C LEU A 177 5.44 -35.01 -3.10
N TRP A 178 5.58 -34.95 -4.43
CA TRP A 178 5.44 -33.72 -5.20
C TRP A 178 4.10 -33.00 -4.94
N GLU A 179 3.01 -33.76 -4.89
CA GLU A 179 1.66 -33.26 -4.68
C GLU A 179 1.50 -32.51 -3.36
N SER A 180 2.30 -32.86 -2.35
CA SER A 180 2.30 -32.18 -1.04
C SER A 180 3.28 -31.00 -0.98
N LEU A 181 4.29 -31.01 -1.86
CA LEU A 181 5.38 -30.02 -1.88
C LEU A 181 5.05 -28.84 -2.78
N GLU A 182 4.47 -29.08 -3.95
CA GLU A 182 4.11 -28.04 -4.92
C GLU A 182 3.28 -26.90 -4.30
N PRO A 183 2.17 -27.14 -3.56
CA PRO A 183 1.40 -26.05 -2.98
C PRO A 183 2.18 -25.24 -1.95
N LYS A 184 3.14 -25.85 -1.23
CA LYS A 184 4.00 -25.15 -0.28
C LYS A 184 5.01 -24.25 -0.99
N ILE A 185 5.62 -24.75 -2.06
CA ILE A 185 6.51 -23.96 -2.90
C ILE A 185 5.76 -22.78 -3.50
N ARG A 186 4.60 -23.03 -4.09
CA ARG A 186 3.75 -21.98 -4.69
C ARG A 186 3.35 -20.92 -3.66
N ALA A 187 2.95 -21.35 -2.46
CA ALA A 187 2.61 -20.42 -1.38
C ALA A 187 3.82 -19.60 -0.92
N ALA A 188 5.00 -20.22 -0.80
CA ALA A 188 6.22 -19.53 -0.40
C ALA A 188 6.65 -18.49 -1.44
N VAL A 189 6.57 -18.81 -2.74
CA VAL A 189 6.88 -17.88 -3.84
C VAL A 189 5.88 -16.72 -3.86
N LEU A 190 4.58 -17.00 -3.80
CA LEU A 190 3.52 -15.98 -3.78
C LEU A 190 3.64 -15.06 -2.56
N ASP A 191 4.01 -15.59 -1.41
CA ASP A 191 4.24 -14.80 -0.21
C ASP A 191 5.51 -13.94 -0.32
N ALA A 192 6.61 -14.50 -0.81
CA ALA A 192 7.88 -13.77 -0.94
C ALA A 192 7.80 -12.61 -1.93
N PHE A 193 7.09 -12.79 -3.04
CA PHE A 193 6.90 -11.78 -4.08
C PHE A 193 5.54 -11.09 -4.01
N SER A 194 4.92 -11.09 -2.82
CA SER A 194 3.63 -10.43 -2.60
C SER A 194 3.78 -8.91 -2.60
N PHE A 195 2.67 -8.23 -2.89
CA PHE A 195 2.59 -6.76 -2.77
C PHE A 195 3.03 -6.26 -1.39
N GLU A 196 2.80 -7.02 -0.33
CA GLU A 196 3.13 -6.60 1.04
C GLU A 196 4.64 -6.59 1.31
N LYS A 197 5.40 -7.44 0.64
CA LYS A 197 6.84 -7.63 0.90
C LYS A 197 7.75 -6.83 -0.02
N LEU A 198 7.33 -6.63 -1.28
CA LEU A 198 8.10 -5.87 -2.26
C LEU A 198 7.79 -4.38 -2.18
N GLU A 199 8.77 -3.52 -2.29
CA GLU A 199 8.57 -2.08 -2.44
C GLU A 199 8.51 -1.68 -3.92
N LEU A 200 8.07 -0.44 -4.19
CA LEU A 200 8.03 0.07 -5.56
C LEU A 200 9.45 0.31 -6.08
N GLY A 201 9.78 -0.33 -7.18
CA GLY A 201 11.09 -0.23 -7.81
C GLY A 201 12.14 -1.21 -7.28
N ASP A 202 11.72 -2.17 -6.44
CA ASP A 202 12.62 -3.25 -6.01
C ASP A 202 13.01 -4.12 -7.22
N ASP A 203 14.29 -4.39 -7.32
CA ASP A 203 14.82 -5.37 -8.28
C ASP A 203 14.53 -6.79 -7.80
N LEU A 204 14.13 -7.64 -8.72
CA LEU A 204 13.93 -9.06 -8.46
C LEU A 204 15.09 -9.84 -9.04
N PHE A 205 15.82 -10.54 -8.18
CA PHE A 205 16.94 -11.36 -8.59
C PHE A 205 16.55 -12.84 -8.66
N LEU A 206 17.09 -13.53 -9.65
CA LEU A 206 16.95 -14.99 -9.79
C LEU A 206 17.34 -15.72 -8.49
N ALA A 207 18.38 -15.23 -7.82
CA ALA A 207 18.85 -15.76 -6.55
C ALA A 207 17.78 -15.72 -5.43
N ASP A 208 16.88 -14.73 -5.44
CA ASP A 208 15.80 -14.64 -4.47
C ASP A 208 14.76 -15.74 -4.70
N ALA A 209 14.41 -16.02 -5.96
CA ALA A 209 13.52 -17.11 -6.31
C ALA A 209 14.13 -18.47 -5.89
N ILE A 210 15.41 -18.70 -6.22
CA ILE A 210 16.14 -19.91 -5.80
C ILE A 210 16.13 -20.05 -4.29
N ARG A 211 16.47 -19.00 -3.56
CA ARG A 211 16.51 -19.00 -2.08
C ARG A 211 15.15 -19.34 -1.47
N VAL A 212 14.08 -18.77 -2.01
CA VAL A 212 12.72 -19.01 -1.51
C VAL A 212 12.30 -20.46 -1.75
N ILE A 213 12.50 -20.98 -2.96
CA ILE A 213 12.10 -22.34 -3.32
C ILE A 213 12.96 -23.37 -2.57
N GLN A 214 14.27 -23.16 -2.52
CA GLN A 214 15.21 -24.04 -1.82
C GLN A 214 14.98 -24.08 -0.30
N GLY A 215 14.43 -23.00 0.26
CA GLY A 215 14.09 -22.92 1.68
C GLY A 215 12.89 -23.79 2.09
N VAL A 216 12.15 -24.35 1.14
CA VAL A 216 11.00 -25.21 1.44
C VAL A 216 11.49 -26.61 1.84
N PRO A 217 11.13 -27.14 3.03
CA PRO A 217 11.54 -28.47 3.46
C PRO A 217 11.06 -29.55 2.48
N GLY A 218 12.00 -30.37 2.01
CA GLY A 218 11.75 -31.41 1.01
C GLY A 218 12.28 -31.08 -0.38
N VAL A 219 12.78 -29.87 -0.62
CA VAL A 219 13.48 -29.49 -1.85
C VAL A 219 14.97 -29.84 -1.70
N THR A 220 15.51 -30.57 -2.65
CA THR A 220 16.93 -30.95 -2.68
C THR A 220 17.77 -30.01 -3.55
N TYR A 221 17.24 -29.62 -4.69
CA TYR A 221 17.86 -28.64 -5.58
C TYR A 221 16.80 -27.88 -6.38
N VAL A 222 17.18 -26.71 -6.87
CA VAL A 222 16.34 -25.84 -7.70
C VAL A 222 17.18 -25.31 -8.86
N ASP A 223 16.61 -25.39 -10.05
CA ASP A 223 17.12 -24.75 -11.26
C ASP A 223 16.00 -23.83 -11.79
N VAL A 224 16.26 -22.53 -11.85
CA VAL A 224 15.26 -21.50 -12.18
C VAL A 224 15.68 -20.76 -13.43
N ASP A 225 14.73 -20.63 -14.36
CA ASP A 225 14.82 -19.83 -15.58
C ASP A 225 13.86 -18.63 -15.55
#